data_8026a75f6ca35bb02f270ec5028ae71b
#
_entry.id   8026a75f6ca35bb02f270ec5028ae71b
#
_cell.length_a   1.000
_cell.length_b   1.000
_cell.length_c   1.000
_cell.angle_alpha   90.00
_cell.angle_beta   90.00
_cell.angle_gamma   90.00
#
_symmetry.space_group_name_H-M   'P 1'
#
loop_
_entity.id
_entity.type
_entity.pdbx_description
1 polymer ?
#
loop_
_entity_poly.entity_id
_entity_poly.type
_entity_poly.pdbx_seq_one_letter_code
_entity_poly.pdbx_strand_id
1 'polypeptide(L)'
;MLLVASCAFAQDCKVLDPELQGSYSGPCVNGLAEGEATAKGTAEYRGAFKAGRKQGKGIKTWPNGDRYEGEFAADHKDGYGVYEWGEGPWKGERYDGSFVNDRRQGYGIYWWPTGDVYAGPWEADRATGPGTQMMHARAKYAAEARAAVARVGQKVCREMPVGVGTREWVRGTVVGVEGEHVGVRVEDAGAHAHFPRGDVVWDPAQSWTPCW
;
A
#
# COMPACT_ATOMS: atom_id res chain seq x y z
N MET A 1 4.97 45.84 -34.53
CA MET A 1 5.16 45.17 -33.26
C MET A 1 5.04 43.68 -33.53
N LEU A 2 6.15 43.00 -33.86
CA LEU A 2 6.16 41.56 -34.16
C LEU A 2 6.12 40.78 -32.85
N LEU A 3 5.03 40.03 -32.66
CA LEU A 3 4.97 38.99 -31.60
C LEU A 3 5.86 37.83 -32.07
N VAL A 4 7.01 37.70 -31.48
CA VAL A 4 7.83 36.49 -31.59
C VAL A 4 7.16 35.42 -30.71
N ALA A 5 6.43 34.51 -31.33
CA ALA A 5 5.96 33.31 -30.69
C ALA A 5 7.20 32.48 -30.36
N SER A 6 7.60 32.46 -29.09
CA SER A 6 8.58 31.52 -28.56
C SER A 6 7.98 30.11 -28.68
N CYS A 7 8.37 29.36 -29.70
CA CYS A 7 8.25 27.91 -29.68
C CYS A 7 9.10 27.43 -28.49
N ALA A 8 8.45 27.14 -27.39
CA ALA A 8 9.05 26.34 -26.33
C ALA A 8 9.29 24.94 -26.94
N PHE A 9 10.54 24.67 -27.32
CA PHE A 9 10.98 23.30 -27.58
C PHE A 9 10.66 22.52 -26.30
N ALA A 10 9.86 21.46 -26.44
CA ALA A 10 9.70 20.49 -25.36
C ALA A 10 11.10 19.99 -25.04
N GLN A 11 11.63 20.41 -23.90
CA GLN A 11 12.94 19.98 -23.45
C GLN A 11 12.74 18.51 -23.06
N ASP A 12 13.39 17.59 -23.80
CA ASP A 12 13.36 16.15 -23.46
C ASP A 12 13.94 15.97 -22.06
N CYS A 13 13.07 15.83 -21.08
CA CYS A 13 13.47 15.60 -19.69
C CYS A 13 13.92 14.17 -19.54
N LYS A 14 15.18 13.98 -19.18
CA LYS A 14 15.74 12.66 -18.99
C LYS A 14 15.33 12.06 -17.64
N VAL A 15 14.74 10.87 -17.70
CA VAL A 15 14.56 9.96 -16.57
C VAL A 15 15.73 8.97 -16.61
N LEU A 16 16.36 8.69 -15.46
CA LEU A 16 17.55 7.83 -15.39
C LEU A 16 17.18 6.36 -15.20
N ASP A 17 16.03 6.04 -14.62
CA ASP A 17 15.53 4.66 -14.53
C ASP A 17 15.29 4.10 -15.95
N PRO A 18 16.00 3.03 -16.38
CA PRO A 18 15.89 2.47 -17.72
C PRO A 18 14.50 1.93 -18.06
N GLU A 19 13.71 1.55 -17.06
CA GLU A 19 12.35 1.06 -17.25
C GLU A 19 11.33 2.18 -17.51
N LEU A 20 11.73 3.47 -17.39
CA LEU A 20 10.85 4.63 -17.48
C LEU A 20 11.23 5.59 -18.64
N GLN A 21 12.07 5.18 -19.58
CA GLN A 21 12.63 6.04 -20.63
C GLN A 21 11.77 6.13 -21.91
N GLY A 22 10.45 5.93 -21.83
CA GLY A 22 9.53 6.07 -22.97
C GLY A 22 8.92 7.47 -23.07
N SER A 23 8.13 7.86 -22.11
CA SER A 23 7.50 9.19 -22.04
C SER A 23 7.59 9.77 -20.65
N TYR A 24 7.67 11.11 -20.59
CA TYR A 24 7.72 11.85 -19.33
C TYR A 24 6.75 13.03 -19.37
N SER A 25 6.05 13.26 -18.27
CA SER A 25 5.14 14.40 -18.09
C SER A 25 5.32 14.98 -16.69
N GLY A 26 5.95 16.13 -16.61
CA GLY A 26 6.25 16.83 -15.36
C GLY A 26 7.30 17.92 -15.51
N PRO A 27 7.70 18.55 -14.39
CA PRO A 27 8.73 19.57 -14.35
C PRO A 27 10.11 19.05 -14.77
N CYS A 28 10.94 19.94 -15.34
CA CYS A 28 12.25 19.64 -15.84
C CYS A 28 13.26 20.69 -15.37
N VAL A 29 14.36 20.26 -14.80
CA VAL A 29 15.46 21.15 -14.38
C VAL A 29 16.77 20.63 -14.97
N ASN A 30 17.48 21.48 -15.70
CA ASN A 30 18.73 21.14 -16.39
C ASN A 30 18.65 19.87 -17.25
N GLY A 31 17.51 19.67 -17.97
CA GLY A 31 17.29 18.50 -18.81
C GLY A 31 17.00 17.19 -18.06
N LEU A 32 16.78 17.24 -16.75
CA LEU A 32 16.47 16.09 -15.90
C LEU A 32 15.06 16.22 -15.29
N ALA A 33 14.39 15.08 -15.11
CA ALA A 33 13.11 15.01 -14.42
C ALA A 33 13.23 15.55 -12.97
N GLU A 34 12.26 16.39 -12.56
CA GLU A 34 12.25 17.04 -11.26
C GLU A 34 10.81 17.18 -10.76
N GLY A 35 10.60 17.12 -9.42
CA GLY A 35 9.28 17.31 -8.81
C GLY A 35 8.28 16.19 -9.10
N GLU A 36 6.99 16.46 -8.85
CA GLU A 36 5.90 15.48 -9.10
C GLU A 36 5.67 15.28 -10.59
N ALA A 37 5.71 14.03 -11.04
CA ALA A 37 5.62 13.69 -12.45
C ALA A 37 5.11 12.25 -12.69
N THR A 38 4.83 11.96 -13.97
CA THR A 38 4.58 10.62 -14.47
C THR A 38 5.62 10.28 -15.53
N ALA A 39 6.18 9.08 -15.44
CA ALA A 39 7.09 8.52 -16.43
C ALA A 39 6.63 7.11 -16.83
N LYS A 40 6.76 6.78 -18.12
CA LYS A 40 6.38 5.49 -18.68
C LYS A 40 7.46 4.98 -19.60
N GLY A 41 7.65 3.69 -19.59
CA GLY A 41 8.52 2.94 -20.49
C GLY A 41 8.05 1.50 -20.51
N THR A 42 8.90 0.55 -20.12
CA THR A 42 8.49 -0.83 -19.84
C THR A 42 7.73 -0.93 -18.52
N ALA A 43 7.92 0.02 -17.61
CA ALA A 43 7.11 0.20 -16.41
C ALA A 43 6.44 1.59 -16.41
N GLU A 44 5.56 1.86 -15.45
CA GLU A 44 4.97 3.15 -15.21
C GLU A 44 5.30 3.62 -13.79
N TYR A 45 5.65 4.91 -13.64
CA TYR A 45 5.87 5.54 -12.34
C TYR A 45 5.11 6.86 -12.25
N ARG A 46 4.52 7.09 -11.10
CA ARG A 46 3.93 8.37 -10.71
C ARG A 46 4.41 8.76 -9.32
N GLY A 47 5.04 9.91 -9.21
CA GLY A 47 5.58 10.41 -7.94
C GLY A 47 6.69 11.42 -8.15
N ALA A 48 7.44 11.72 -7.09
CA ALA A 48 8.47 12.71 -7.11
C ALA A 48 9.75 12.22 -7.81
N PHE A 49 10.39 13.13 -8.54
CA PHE A 49 11.71 12.99 -9.12
C PHE A 49 12.67 14.04 -8.57
N LYS A 50 13.93 13.69 -8.48
CA LYS A 50 15.03 14.61 -8.19
C LYS A 50 16.23 14.27 -9.06
N ALA A 51 16.69 15.23 -9.86
CA ALA A 51 17.80 15.06 -10.78
C ALA A 51 17.67 13.79 -11.65
N GLY A 52 16.48 13.54 -12.21
CA GLY A 52 16.16 12.41 -13.07
C GLY A 52 15.93 11.07 -12.38
N ARG A 53 15.97 11.00 -11.05
CA ARG A 53 15.78 9.79 -10.24
C ARG A 53 14.50 9.87 -9.41
N LYS A 54 13.87 8.70 -9.21
CA LYS A 54 12.75 8.59 -8.26
C LYS A 54 13.21 8.98 -6.87
N GLN A 55 12.43 9.84 -6.20
CA GLN A 55 12.73 10.36 -4.88
C GLN A 55 11.44 10.64 -4.11
N GLY A 56 11.43 10.38 -2.79
CA GLY A 56 10.23 10.59 -1.98
C GLY A 56 9.12 9.60 -2.30
N LYS A 57 7.87 10.00 -2.14
CA LYS A 57 6.71 9.10 -2.34
C LYS A 57 6.41 8.88 -3.82
N GLY A 58 6.00 7.67 -4.17
CA GLY A 58 5.58 7.34 -5.52
C GLY A 58 4.97 5.95 -5.65
N ILE A 59 4.40 5.71 -6.82
CA ILE A 59 3.80 4.43 -7.23
C ILE A 59 4.53 3.97 -8.48
N LYS A 60 5.05 2.75 -8.46
CA LYS A 60 5.61 2.09 -9.66
C LYS A 60 4.81 0.83 -9.96
N THR A 61 4.44 0.64 -11.23
CA THR A 61 3.72 -0.53 -11.71
C THR A 61 4.49 -1.15 -12.87
N TRP A 62 4.63 -2.47 -12.85
CA TRP A 62 5.32 -3.25 -13.88
C TRP A 62 4.32 -3.98 -14.80
N PRO A 63 4.76 -4.41 -16.00
CA PRO A 63 3.88 -5.09 -16.96
C PRO A 63 3.23 -6.38 -16.46
N ASN A 64 3.89 -7.08 -15.54
CA ASN A 64 3.36 -8.29 -14.91
C ASN A 64 2.32 -7.99 -13.82
N GLY A 65 1.97 -6.71 -13.62
CA GLY A 65 1.01 -6.29 -12.60
C GLY A 65 1.61 -6.12 -11.21
N ASP A 66 2.93 -6.32 -11.02
CA ASP A 66 3.59 -5.91 -9.77
C ASP A 66 3.37 -4.43 -9.52
N ARG A 67 3.16 -4.07 -8.27
CA ARG A 67 2.94 -2.69 -7.86
C ARG A 67 3.68 -2.39 -6.57
N TYR A 68 4.41 -1.30 -6.56
CA TYR A 68 4.97 -0.73 -5.34
C TYR A 68 4.40 0.67 -5.11
N GLU A 69 3.95 0.92 -3.90
CA GLU A 69 3.55 2.24 -3.43
C GLU A 69 4.31 2.55 -2.14
N GLY A 70 5.17 3.57 -2.16
CA GLY A 70 6.00 3.86 -1.02
C GLY A 70 7.05 4.92 -1.29
N GLU A 71 8.08 4.90 -0.45
CA GLU A 71 9.18 5.83 -0.50
C GLU A 71 10.31 5.32 -1.41
N PHE A 72 10.92 6.27 -2.10
CA PHE A 72 12.08 6.05 -2.96
C PHE A 72 13.23 6.98 -2.56
N ALA A 73 14.45 6.50 -2.66
CA ALA A 73 15.67 7.29 -2.58
C ALA A 73 16.60 6.90 -3.74
N ALA A 74 16.95 7.87 -4.58
CA ALA A 74 17.89 7.69 -5.71
C ALA A 74 17.57 6.46 -6.60
N ASP A 75 16.28 6.28 -6.98
CA ASP A 75 15.70 5.19 -7.76
C ASP A 75 15.39 3.90 -7.00
N HIS A 76 15.89 3.70 -5.78
CA HIS A 76 15.63 2.51 -4.97
C HIS A 76 14.40 2.66 -4.08
N LYS A 77 13.69 1.57 -3.82
CA LYS A 77 12.73 1.50 -2.72
C LYS A 77 13.50 1.68 -1.42
N ASP A 78 13.21 2.74 -0.68
CA ASP A 78 13.93 3.08 0.55
C ASP A 78 13.00 3.87 1.46
N GLY A 79 12.72 3.36 2.65
CA GLY A 79 11.69 3.84 3.56
C GLY A 79 10.51 2.87 3.64
N TYR A 80 9.33 3.38 3.97
CA TYR A 80 8.12 2.57 4.11
C TYR A 80 7.39 2.41 2.78
N GLY A 81 6.86 1.20 2.52
CA GLY A 81 6.06 0.96 1.33
C GLY A 81 5.31 -0.36 1.32
N VAL A 82 4.43 -0.48 0.35
CA VAL A 82 3.63 -1.66 0.05
C VAL A 82 4.05 -2.22 -1.30
N TYR A 83 4.36 -3.49 -1.35
CA TYR A 83 4.61 -4.24 -2.58
C TYR A 83 3.53 -5.30 -2.78
N GLU A 84 2.93 -5.31 -3.94
CA GLU A 84 1.93 -6.30 -4.37
C GLU A 84 2.46 -7.04 -5.59
N TRP A 85 2.51 -8.38 -5.52
CA TRP A 85 2.97 -9.22 -6.63
C TRP A 85 1.84 -9.51 -7.62
N GLY A 86 2.08 -9.18 -8.87
CA GLY A 86 1.21 -9.47 -10.02
C GLY A 86 1.38 -10.90 -10.54
N GLU A 87 1.42 -11.05 -11.87
CA GLU A 87 1.57 -12.36 -12.51
C GLU A 87 2.95 -12.94 -12.25
N GLY A 88 3.00 -14.22 -11.87
CA GLY A 88 4.24 -14.93 -11.59
C GLY A 88 4.11 -15.90 -10.40
N PRO A 89 5.25 -16.41 -9.91
CA PRO A 89 5.27 -17.41 -8.82
C PRO A 89 4.69 -16.90 -7.50
N TRP A 90 4.70 -15.58 -7.28
CA TRP A 90 4.23 -14.92 -6.05
C TRP A 90 2.94 -14.13 -6.25
N LYS A 91 2.17 -14.45 -7.31
CA LYS A 91 0.93 -13.76 -7.63
C LYS A 91 -0.01 -13.69 -6.43
N GLY A 92 -0.45 -12.46 -6.13
CA GLY A 92 -1.39 -12.17 -5.04
C GLY A 92 -0.76 -12.10 -3.65
N GLU A 93 0.58 -12.25 -3.56
CA GLU A 93 1.29 -11.94 -2.32
C GLU A 93 1.40 -10.42 -2.11
N ARG A 94 1.57 -9.99 -0.86
CA ARG A 94 1.71 -8.59 -0.50
C ARG A 94 2.67 -8.44 0.67
N TYR A 95 3.51 -7.44 0.58
CA TYR A 95 4.35 -6.99 1.69
C TYR A 95 4.03 -5.53 2.04
N ASP A 96 3.99 -5.22 3.32
CA ASP A 96 3.73 -3.90 3.87
C ASP A 96 4.75 -3.66 4.98
N GLY A 97 5.74 -2.81 4.75
CA GLY A 97 6.82 -2.62 5.69
C GLY A 97 7.97 -1.77 5.16
N SER A 98 9.08 -1.82 5.89
CA SER A 98 10.26 -1.04 5.56
C SER A 98 11.11 -1.69 4.47
N PHE A 99 11.71 -0.84 3.64
CA PHE A 99 12.68 -1.18 2.61
C PHE A 99 13.98 -0.38 2.82
N VAL A 100 15.10 -0.99 2.49
CA VAL A 100 16.40 -0.32 2.37
C VAL A 100 17.07 -0.84 1.11
N ASN A 101 17.39 0.07 0.17
CA ASN A 101 18.02 -0.26 -1.11
C ASN A 101 17.32 -1.45 -1.80
N ASP A 102 16.02 -1.33 -2.06
CA ASP A 102 15.13 -2.31 -2.70
C ASP A 102 14.85 -3.58 -1.90
N ARG A 103 15.48 -3.80 -0.75
CA ARG A 103 15.31 -5.00 0.08
C ARG A 103 14.39 -4.74 1.25
N ARG A 104 13.53 -5.72 1.57
CA ARG A 104 12.74 -5.70 2.79
C ARG A 104 13.67 -5.73 3.99
N GLN A 105 13.47 -4.78 4.91
CA GLN A 105 14.33 -4.58 6.08
C GLN A 105 13.48 -4.07 7.25
N GLY A 106 13.93 -4.31 8.49
CA GLY A 106 13.21 -3.82 9.67
C GLY A 106 11.92 -4.59 9.95
N TYR A 107 10.84 -3.93 10.33
CA TYR A 107 9.56 -4.58 10.60
C TYR A 107 8.66 -4.54 9.38
N GLY A 108 7.95 -5.66 9.08
CA GLY A 108 7.01 -5.72 7.99
C GLY A 108 6.01 -6.86 8.13
N ILE A 109 4.92 -6.75 7.39
CA ILE A 109 3.85 -7.72 7.34
C ILE A 109 3.78 -8.29 5.92
N TYR A 110 3.76 -9.60 5.82
CA TYR A 110 3.67 -10.33 4.56
C TYR A 110 2.40 -11.18 4.54
N TRP A 111 1.66 -11.10 3.45
CA TRP A 111 0.46 -11.89 3.22
C TRP A 111 0.67 -12.85 2.06
N TRP A 112 0.29 -14.11 2.25
CA TRP A 112 0.17 -15.08 1.19
C TRP A 112 -1.26 -15.16 0.65
N PRO A 113 -1.45 -15.59 -0.61
CA PRO A 113 -2.79 -15.78 -1.19
C PRO A 113 -3.64 -16.80 -0.44
N THR A 114 -3.00 -17.75 0.27
CA THR A 114 -3.66 -18.69 1.19
C THR A 114 -4.37 -18.00 2.33
N GLY A 115 -4.03 -16.73 2.50
CA GLY A 115 -4.48 -15.92 3.60
C GLY A 115 -3.60 -16.00 4.84
N ASP A 116 -2.50 -16.72 4.82
CA ASP A 116 -1.49 -16.70 5.88
C ASP A 116 -0.83 -15.33 5.98
N VAL A 117 -0.35 -15.00 7.17
CA VAL A 117 0.29 -13.71 7.45
C VAL A 117 1.54 -13.94 8.29
N TYR A 118 2.61 -13.31 7.91
CA TYR A 118 3.77 -13.11 8.75
C TYR A 118 3.87 -11.63 9.15
N ALA A 119 3.99 -11.35 10.43
CA ALA A 119 4.26 -10.01 10.93
C ALA A 119 5.48 -10.07 11.84
N GLY A 120 6.56 -9.43 11.47
CA GLY A 120 7.80 -9.54 12.21
C GLY A 120 9.00 -8.86 11.55
N PRO A 121 10.21 -9.10 12.09
CA PRO A 121 11.44 -8.52 11.59
C PRO A 121 11.89 -9.15 10.26
N TRP A 122 12.46 -8.31 9.40
CA TRP A 122 13.05 -8.64 8.11
C TRP A 122 14.49 -8.15 8.03
N GLU A 123 15.35 -8.93 7.43
CA GLU A 123 16.72 -8.57 7.11
C GLU A 123 17.10 -9.08 5.73
N ALA A 124 17.48 -8.15 4.84
CA ALA A 124 17.90 -8.44 3.46
C ALA A 124 16.95 -9.41 2.74
N ASP A 125 15.64 -9.10 2.71
CA ASP A 125 14.55 -9.88 2.11
C ASP A 125 14.17 -11.17 2.84
N ARG A 126 14.74 -11.45 4.00
CA ARG A 126 14.44 -12.65 4.78
C ARG A 126 13.69 -12.29 6.07
N ALA A 127 12.65 -13.05 6.37
CA ALA A 127 12.02 -12.99 7.66
C ALA A 127 12.97 -13.59 8.73
N THR A 128 13.23 -12.86 9.82
CA THR A 128 14.25 -13.22 10.84
C THR A 128 13.66 -13.32 12.23
N GLY A 129 12.61 -14.00 12.47
CA GLY A 129 12.08 -14.08 13.83
C GLY A 129 11.02 -15.14 14.02
N PRO A 130 10.49 -15.27 15.24
CA PRO A 130 9.49 -16.27 15.59
C PRO A 130 8.13 -16.07 14.90
N GLY A 131 8.00 -15.07 14.01
CA GLY A 131 6.79 -14.79 13.25
C GLY A 131 6.25 -15.95 12.41
N THR A 132 7.10 -16.92 12.03
CA THR A 132 6.67 -18.15 11.34
C THR A 132 5.65 -19.00 12.14
N GLN A 133 5.54 -18.79 13.45
CA GLN A 133 4.52 -19.48 14.26
C GLN A 133 3.10 -18.89 14.06
N MET A 134 2.96 -17.69 13.50
CA MET A 134 1.63 -17.11 13.21
C MET A 134 0.92 -17.80 12.05
N MET A 135 1.62 -18.53 11.19
CA MET A 135 1.03 -19.25 10.05
C MET A 135 0.06 -20.37 10.48
N HIS A 136 0.34 -21.08 11.56
CA HIS A 136 -0.57 -22.11 12.09
C HIS A 136 -1.59 -21.58 13.10
N ALA A 137 -1.37 -20.40 13.65
CA ALA A 137 -2.29 -19.77 14.59
C ALA A 137 -3.52 -19.19 13.91
N ARG A 138 -3.46 -18.89 12.61
CA ARG A 138 -4.51 -18.13 11.92
C ARG A 138 -5.87 -18.82 11.90
N ALA A 139 -5.95 -20.12 11.63
CA ALA A 139 -7.23 -20.84 11.66
C ALA A 139 -7.85 -20.78 13.07
N LYS A 140 -7.01 -20.91 14.10
CA LYS A 140 -7.43 -20.80 15.50
C LYS A 140 -7.81 -19.37 15.87
N TYR A 141 -6.96 -18.38 15.55
CA TYR A 141 -7.25 -16.96 15.83
C TYR A 141 -8.38 -16.40 14.98
N ALA A 142 -8.53 -16.85 13.73
CA ALA A 142 -9.67 -16.46 12.90
C ALA A 142 -11.00 -16.99 13.50
N ALA A 143 -11.00 -18.21 14.01
CA ALA A 143 -12.17 -18.77 14.70
C ALA A 143 -12.44 -18.04 16.02
N GLU A 144 -11.42 -17.75 16.82
CA GLU A 144 -11.54 -17.01 18.07
C GLU A 144 -11.91 -15.54 17.83
N ALA A 145 -11.29 -14.86 16.87
CA ALA A 145 -11.65 -13.48 16.49
C ALA A 145 -13.08 -13.42 15.93
N ARG A 146 -13.45 -14.40 15.10
CA ARG A 146 -14.83 -14.53 14.60
C ARG A 146 -15.82 -14.71 15.76
N ALA A 147 -15.53 -15.60 16.70
CA ALA A 147 -16.37 -15.82 17.87
C ALA A 147 -16.43 -14.57 18.76
N ALA A 148 -15.37 -13.80 18.86
CA ALA A 148 -15.29 -12.58 19.65
C ALA A 148 -16.10 -11.41 19.06
N VAL A 149 -16.18 -11.31 17.73
CA VAL A 149 -16.90 -10.21 17.04
C VAL A 149 -18.26 -10.63 16.49
N ALA A 150 -18.54 -11.92 16.34
CA ALA A 150 -19.79 -12.43 15.77
C ALA A 150 -20.96 -12.43 16.78
N ARG A 151 -21.12 -11.35 17.53
CA ARG A 151 -22.22 -11.17 18.48
C ARG A 151 -22.92 -9.85 18.23
N VAL A 152 -24.21 -9.89 17.95
CA VAL A 152 -25.02 -8.68 17.85
C VAL A 152 -24.92 -7.88 19.16
N GLY A 153 -24.65 -6.58 19.02
CA GLY A 153 -24.38 -5.68 20.15
C GLY A 153 -22.90 -5.56 20.54
N GLN A 154 -22.01 -6.41 19.99
CA GLN A 154 -20.57 -6.31 20.25
C GLN A 154 -20.00 -5.02 19.64
N LYS A 155 -19.23 -4.28 20.46
CA LYS A 155 -18.42 -3.15 19.98
C LYS A 155 -17.17 -3.68 19.29
N VAL A 156 -16.94 -3.22 18.09
CA VAL A 156 -15.83 -3.65 17.24
C VAL A 156 -15.09 -2.47 16.63
N CYS A 157 -13.81 -2.67 16.40
CA CYS A 157 -12.90 -1.70 15.84
C CYS A 157 -12.18 -2.30 14.64
N ARG A 158 -11.83 -1.45 13.68
CA ARG A 158 -11.01 -1.80 12.53
C ARG A 158 -10.05 -0.68 12.23
N GLU A 159 -8.81 -1.01 11.99
CA GLU A 159 -7.82 -0.09 11.47
C GLU A 159 -7.85 -0.10 9.94
N MET A 160 -8.02 1.07 9.33
CA MET A 160 -8.12 1.24 7.88
C MET A 160 -6.93 2.03 7.35
N PRO A 161 -6.24 1.54 6.31
CA PRO A 161 -5.27 2.35 5.60
C PRO A 161 -6.02 3.44 4.80
N VAL A 162 -5.71 4.70 5.05
CA VAL A 162 -6.30 5.86 4.35
C VAL A 162 -5.29 6.60 3.49
N GLY A 163 -4.08 6.09 3.39
CA GLY A 163 -2.96 6.61 2.58
C GLY A 163 -1.66 5.92 2.92
N VAL A 164 -0.58 6.30 2.27
CA VAL A 164 0.75 5.75 2.56
C VAL A 164 1.15 6.10 3.99
N GLY A 165 1.27 5.08 4.84
CA GLY A 165 1.68 5.23 6.25
C GLY A 165 0.65 5.88 7.17
N THR A 166 -0.55 6.19 6.67
CA THR A 166 -1.62 6.77 7.49
C THR A 166 -2.72 5.73 7.71
N ARG A 167 -3.11 5.54 8.96
CA ARG A 167 -4.19 4.63 9.35
C ARG A 167 -5.21 5.38 10.20
N GLU A 168 -6.46 5.05 10.02
CA GLU A 168 -7.58 5.59 10.80
C GLU A 168 -8.40 4.44 11.37
N TRP A 169 -9.00 4.69 12.54
CA TRP A 169 -9.87 3.74 13.20
C TRP A 169 -11.32 3.95 12.79
N VAL A 170 -11.99 2.82 12.50
CA VAL A 170 -13.44 2.75 12.37
C VAL A 170 -13.97 1.98 13.56
N ARG A 171 -14.95 2.53 14.25
CA ARG A 171 -15.63 1.91 15.39
C ARG A 171 -17.10 1.72 15.08
N GLY A 172 -17.65 0.62 15.56
CA GLY A 172 -19.06 0.36 15.37
C GLY A 172 -19.61 -0.72 16.28
N THR A 173 -20.87 -1.01 16.09
CA THR A 173 -21.59 -2.09 16.79
C THR A 173 -22.08 -3.12 15.79
N VAL A 174 -21.83 -4.39 16.06
CA VAL A 174 -22.37 -5.50 15.27
C VAL A 174 -23.90 -5.50 15.37
N VAL A 175 -24.57 -5.41 14.23
CA VAL A 175 -26.05 -5.40 14.14
C VAL A 175 -26.60 -6.63 13.44
N GLY A 176 -25.75 -7.45 12.82
CA GLY A 176 -26.13 -8.70 12.17
C GLY A 176 -24.93 -9.62 11.96
N VAL A 177 -25.20 -10.90 11.77
CA VAL A 177 -24.21 -11.94 11.45
C VAL A 177 -24.80 -12.84 10.38
N GLU A 178 -24.11 -12.98 9.24
CA GLU A 178 -24.48 -13.84 8.12
C GLU A 178 -23.28 -14.66 7.65
N GLY A 179 -23.26 -15.94 7.99
CA GLY A 179 -22.14 -16.82 7.67
C GLY A 179 -20.82 -16.34 8.28
N GLU A 180 -19.87 -15.97 7.44
CA GLU A 180 -18.57 -15.45 7.83
C GLU A 180 -18.53 -13.91 7.94
N HIS A 181 -19.62 -13.23 7.62
CA HIS A 181 -19.69 -11.77 7.61
C HIS A 181 -20.46 -11.25 8.83
N VAL A 182 -20.04 -10.07 9.27
CA VAL A 182 -20.74 -9.29 10.30
C VAL A 182 -21.17 -7.95 9.69
N GLY A 183 -22.42 -7.57 9.96
CA GLY A 183 -22.93 -6.24 9.66
C GLY A 183 -22.59 -5.31 10.83
N VAL A 184 -21.75 -4.32 10.59
CA VAL A 184 -21.32 -3.35 11.60
C VAL A 184 -21.93 -1.99 11.30
N ARG A 185 -22.70 -1.47 12.24
CA ARG A 185 -23.18 -0.09 12.18
C ARG A 185 -22.06 0.84 12.64
N VAL A 186 -21.58 1.68 11.74
CA VAL A 186 -20.50 2.63 12.02
C VAL A 186 -20.97 3.70 13.00
N GLU A 187 -20.25 3.88 14.09
CA GLU A 187 -20.51 4.89 15.12
C GLU A 187 -19.51 6.05 15.05
N ASP A 188 -18.27 5.72 14.71
CA ASP A 188 -17.18 6.67 14.57
C ASP A 188 -16.19 6.17 13.53
N ALA A 189 -15.69 7.07 12.69
CA ALA A 189 -14.68 6.79 11.68
C ALA A 189 -13.80 8.02 11.49
N GLY A 190 -12.53 7.80 11.20
CA GLY A 190 -11.60 8.86 10.86
C GLY A 190 -12.06 9.64 9.61
N ALA A 191 -11.57 10.86 9.47
CA ALA A 191 -12.03 11.81 8.45
C ALA A 191 -11.87 11.33 7.00
N HIS A 192 -10.96 10.39 6.75
CA HIS A 192 -10.66 9.83 5.43
C HIS A 192 -11.12 8.38 5.27
N ALA A 193 -11.61 7.76 6.33
CA ALA A 193 -12.27 6.47 6.24
C ALA A 193 -13.68 6.71 5.67
N HIS A 194 -13.92 6.33 4.41
CA HIS A 194 -15.17 6.56 3.68
C HIS A 194 -16.36 5.72 4.22
N PHE A 195 -16.59 5.80 5.52
CA PHE A 195 -17.70 5.13 6.19
C PHE A 195 -18.56 6.17 6.90
N PRO A 196 -19.68 6.59 6.31
CA PRO A 196 -20.61 7.50 6.96
C PRO A 196 -21.11 6.94 8.29
N ARG A 197 -21.21 7.81 9.28
CA ARG A 197 -21.77 7.44 10.58
C ARG A 197 -23.22 6.99 10.44
N GLY A 198 -23.54 5.82 10.97
CA GLY A 198 -24.87 5.21 10.91
C GLY A 198 -25.02 4.16 9.81
N ASP A 199 -24.14 4.12 8.83
CA ASP A 199 -24.15 3.08 7.80
C ASP A 199 -23.86 1.70 8.38
N VAL A 200 -24.40 0.67 7.74
CA VAL A 200 -24.10 -0.72 8.06
C VAL A 200 -23.17 -1.27 6.99
N VAL A 201 -21.97 -1.65 7.40
CA VAL A 201 -20.95 -2.25 6.56
C VAL A 201 -20.93 -3.76 6.80
N TRP A 202 -21.06 -4.54 5.73
CA TRP A 202 -20.95 -5.99 5.78
C TRP A 202 -19.56 -6.43 5.35
N ASP A 203 -18.80 -6.94 6.31
CA ASP A 203 -17.42 -7.38 6.11
C ASP A 203 -17.18 -8.76 6.74
N PRO A 204 -16.16 -9.50 6.27
CA PRO A 204 -15.71 -10.70 6.97
C PRO A 204 -15.41 -10.40 8.44
N ALA A 205 -15.87 -11.24 9.35
CA ALA A 205 -15.73 -11.04 10.80
C ALA A 205 -14.26 -10.85 11.24
N GLN A 206 -13.30 -11.50 10.53
CA GLN A 206 -11.87 -11.36 10.79
C GLN A 206 -11.29 -9.97 10.45
N SER A 207 -12.04 -9.13 9.74
CA SER A 207 -11.65 -7.75 9.46
C SER A 207 -11.84 -6.81 10.64
N TRP A 208 -12.50 -7.29 11.68
CA TRP A 208 -12.85 -6.54 12.88
C TRP A 208 -12.22 -7.15 14.13
N THR A 209 -11.95 -6.32 15.12
CA THR A 209 -11.50 -6.74 16.46
C THR A 209 -12.43 -6.15 17.52
N PRO A 210 -12.61 -6.80 18.69
CA PRO A 210 -13.31 -6.17 19.80
C PRO A 210 -12.67 -4.84 20.19
N CYS A 211 -13.46 -3.80 20.38
CA CYS A 211 -12.96 -2.54 20.97
C CYS A 211 -12.74 -2.70 22.49
N TRP A 212 -11.78 -2.00 23.00
CA TRP A 212 -11.52 -1.82 24.44
C TRP A 212 -12.44 -0.75 25.03
#